data_af535b1f0d493049fd946c4bb32e70e6
#
_entry.id   af535b1f0d493049fd946c4bb32e70e6
#
_cell.length_a   1.000
_cell.length_b   1.000
_cell.length_c   1.000
_cell.angle_alpha   90.00
_cell.angle_beta   90.00
_cell.angle_gamma   90.00
#
_symmetry.space_group_name_H-M   'P 1'
#
loop_
_entity.id
_entity.type
_entity.pdbx_description
1 polymer ?
#
loop_
_entity_poly.entity_id
_entity_poly.type
_entity_poly.pdbx_seq_one_letter_code
_entity_poly.pdbx_strand_id
1 'polypeptide(L)'
;MENEENSLGKEYKDGNIIFKENSIGKEMYIILSGKVKVIKERDGVETTLAILDEGDFFGEMSLFDNYPRSATVKAIGNVKVLEINQKSFLKKVSKDPTLAFRMLEKMSQRIRKMDEWVLSYAVKAQDLVNESQNYA
;
A
#
# COMPACT_ATOMS: atom_id res chain seq x y z
N MET A 1 -28.63 4.00 -6.66
CA MET A 1 -28.48 2.77 -7.44
C MET A 1 -27.09 2.63 -8.03
N GLU A 2 -26.57 3.65 -8.71
CA GLU A 2 -25.16 3.64 -9.16
C GLU A 2 -24.18 3.46 -8.02
N ASN A 3 -24.51 3.98 -6.84
CA ASN A 3 -23.68 3.86 -5.63
C ASN A 3 -23.61 2.43 -5.07
N GLU A 4 -24.60 1.62 -5.33
CA GLU A 4 -24.62 0.22 -4.87
C GLU A 4 -23.77 -0.68 -5.74
N GLU A 5 -23.75 -0.47 -7.06
CA GLU A 5 -22.89 -1.22 -7.97
C GLU A 5 -21.41 -0.94 -7.68
N ASN A 6 -21.06 0.31 -7.40
CA ASN A 6 -19.71 0.69 -7.01
C ASN A 6 -19.31 0.14 -5.63
N SER A 7 -20.29 -0.16 -4.76
CA SER A 7 -20.02 -0.75 -3.44
C SER A 7 -19.73 -2.25 -3.50
N LEU A 8 -20.02 -2.93 -4.63
CA LEU A 8 -19.74 -4.36 -4.79
C LEU A 8 -18.28 -4.66 -5.12
N GLY A 9 -17.50 -3.64 -5.40
CA GLY A 9 -16.09 -3.79 -5.65
C GLY A 9 -15.75 -4.12 -7.10
N LYS A 10 -14.44 -4.06 -7.39
CA LYS A 10 -13.85 -4.43 -8.69
C LYS A 10 -13.08 -5.71 -8.54
N GLU A 11 -13.13 -6.55 -9.57
CA GLU A 11 -12.41 -7.81 -9.62
C GLU A 11 -11.18 -7.72 -10.51
N TYR A 12 -10.09 -8.35 -10.05
CA TYR A 12 -8.83 -8.46 -10.79
C TYR A 12 -8.40 -9.91 -10.81
N LYS A 13 -7.83 -10.34 -11.93
CA LYS A 13 -7.26 -11.68 -12.09
C LYS A 13 -5.79 -11.69 -11.75
N ASP A 14 -5.25 -12.87 -11.46
CA ASP A 14 -3.84 -13.06 -11.15
C ASP A 14 -2.92 -12.31 -12.11
N GLY A 15 -1.98 -11.56 -11.56
CA GLY A 15 -1.01 -10.78 -12.29
C GLY A 15 -1.51 -9.46 -12.85
N ASN A 16 -2.81 -9.16 -12.78
CA ASN A 16 -3.33 -7.88 -13.23
C ASN A 16 -2.82 -6.76 -12.33
N ILE A 17 -2.50 -5.65 -12.96
CA ILE A 17 -2.03 -4.44 -12.28
C ILE A 17 -3.24 -3.61 -11.87
N ILE A 18 -3.34 -3.30 -10.58
CA ILE A 18 -4.39 -2.42 -10.05
C ILE A 18 -4.00 -0.97 -10.30
N PHE A 19 -2.75 -0.59 -10.00
CA PHE A 19 -2.17 0.66 -10.47
C PHE A 19 -0.64 0.53 -10.53
N LYS A 20 -0.05 1.39 -11.35
CA LYS A 20 1.40 1.40 -11.58
C LYS A 20 2.11 2.49 -10.79
N GLU A 21 3.33 2.21 -10.38
CA GLU A 21 4.25 3.20 -9.84
C GLU A 21 4.36 4.40 -10.79
N ASN A 22 4.41 5.60 -10.24
CA ASN A 22 4.48 6.89 -10.93
C ASN A 22 3.21 7.30 -11.69
N SER A 23 2.16 6.49 -11.70
CA SER A 23 0.88 6.91 -12.25
C SER A 23 0.16 7.87 -11.29
N ILE A 24 -0.77 8.63 -11.84
CA ILE A 24 -1.59 9.56 -11.05
C ILE A 24 -2.91 8.87 -10.72
N GLY A 25 -3.25 8.84 -9.44
CA GLY A 25 -4.54 8.32 -8.98
C GLY A 25 -4.99 9.09 -7.74
N LYS A 26 -6.27 9.05 -7.46
CA LYS A 26 -6.88 9.75 -6.30
C LYS A 26 -7.70 8.81 -5.43
N GLU A 27 -7.68 7.52 -5.71
CA GLU A 27 -8.45 6.53 -5.00
C GLU A 27 -7.56 5.72 -4.07
N MET A 28 -8.16 5.27 -2.97
CA MET A 28 -7.61 4.18 -2.18
C MET A 28 -8.42 2.89 -2.43
N TYR A 29 -7.89 1.78 -1.97
CA TYR A 29 -8.52 0.47 -2.15
C TYR A 29 -8.55 -0.30 -0.85
N ILE A 30 -9.66 -0.98 -0.60
CA ILE A 30 -9.78 -1.94 0.50
C ILE A 30 -9.91 -3.32 -0.13
N ILE A 31 -9.12 -4.29 0.34
CA ILE A 31 -9.18 -5.66 -0.16
C ILE A 31 -10.38 -6.38 0.48
N LEU A 32 -11.36 -6.72 -0.35
CA LEU A 32 -12.54 -7.46 0.09
C LEU A 32 -12.28 -8.97 0.11
N SER A 33 -11.49 -9.46 -0.84
CA SER A 33 -11.05 -10.86 -0.88
C SER A 33 -9.79 -10.99 -1.72
N GLY A 34 -8.96 -11.97 -1.39
CA GLY A 34 -7.73 -12.25 -2.09
C GLY A 34 -6.54 -11.48 -1.54
N LYS A 35 -5.46 -11.46 -2.31
CA LYS A 35 -4.18 -10.86 -1.92
C LYS A 35 -3.63 -10.01 -3.05
N VAL A 36 -2.86 -8.99 -2.68
CA VAL A 36 -2.12 -8.17 -3.63
C VAL A 36 -0.66 -8.09 -3.20
N LYS A 37 0.24 -7.87 -4.15
CA LYS A 37 1.64 -7.55 -3.85
C LYS A 37 1.94 -6.12 -4.26
N VAL A 38 2.66 -5.45 -3.38
CA VAL A 38 3.16 -4.09 -3.58
C VAL A 38 4.61 -4.21 -4.02
N ILE A 39 4.93 -3.70 -5.20
CA ILE A 39 6.25 -3.89 -5.80
C ILE A 39 6.84 -2.57 -6.29
N LYS A 40 8.16 -2.54 -6.34
CA LYS A 40 8.93 -1.52 -7.05
C LYS A 40 9.86 -2.19 -8.04
N GLU A 41 10.05 -1.53 -9.16
CA GLU A 41 10.97 -1.99 -10.20
C GLU A 41 12.11 -0.99 -10.34
N ARG A 42 13.35 -1.51 -10.32
CA ARG A 42 14.57 -0.74 -10.54
C ARG A 42 15.51 -1.56 -11.41
N ASP A 43 15.94 -0.98 -12.52
CA ASP A 43 16.87 -1.62 -13.47
C ASP A 43 16.39 -3.00 -13.96
N GLY A 44 15.09 -3.13 -14.19
CA GLY A 44 14.47 -4.38 -14.63
C GLY A 44 14.24 -5.40 -13.53
N VAL A 45 14.60 -5.09 -12.28
CA VAL A 45 14.44 -5.99 -11.14
C VAL A 45 13.20 -5.59 -10.35
N GLU A 46 12.27 -6.53 -10.20
CA GLU A 46 11.06 -6.37 -9.42
C GLU A 46 11.32 -6.77 -7.96
N THR A 47 11.06 -5.84 -7.03
CA THR A 47 11.20 -6.08 -5.59
C THR A 47 9.84 -6.01 -4.93
N THR A 48 9.45 -7.08 -4.24
CA THR A 48 8.22 -7.10 -3.46
C THR A 48 8.44 -6.42 -2.12
N LEU A 49 7.73 -5.32 -1.89
CA LEU A 49 7.79 -4.55 -0.65
C LEU A 49 6.84 -5.11 0.41
N ALA A 50 5.68 -5.59 -0.01
CA ALA A 50 4.66 -6.10 0.91
C ALA A 50 3.66 -6.99 0.17
N ILE A 51 3.05 -7.89 0.91
CA ILE A 51 1.88 -8.64 0.48
C ILE A 51 0.74 -8.25 1.42
N LEU A 52 -0.35 -7.78 0.84
CA LEU A 52 -1.52 -7.34 1.59
C LEU A 52 -2.67 -8.34 1.39
N ASP A 53 -3.47 -8.50 2.42
CA ASP A 53 -4.52 -9.50 2.50
C ASP A 53 -5.89 -8.87 2.73
N GLU A 54 -6.91 -9.69 2.81
CA GLU A 54 -8.30 -9.28 3.08
C GLU A 54 -8.37 -8.34 4.30
N GLY A 55 -9.10 -7.25 4.14
CA GLY A 55 -9.24 -6.22 5.15
C GLY A 55 -8.16 -5.15 5.15
N ASP A 56 -7.05 -5.37 4.46
CA ASP A 56 -6.01 -4.37 4.30
C ASP A 56 -6.40 -3.32 3.28
N PHE A 57 -5.77 -2.15 3.38
CA PHE A 57 -5.97 -1.06 2.42
C PHE A 57 -4.64 -0.63 1.80
N PHE A 58 -4.72 -0.05 0.62
CA PHE A 58 -3.56 0.51 -0.08
C PHE A 58 -3.97 1.70 -0.94
N GLY A 59 -2.98 2.49 -1.34
CA GLY A 59 -3.22 3.68 -2.16
C GLY A 59 -3.80 4.86 -1.37
N GLU A 60 -3.83 4.80 -0.05
CA GLU A 60 -4.45 5.78 0.84
C GLU A 60 -3.79 7.16 0.77
N MET A 61 -2.49 7.22 0.49
CA MET A 61 -1.78 8.50 0.42
C MET A 61 -2.34 9.39 -0.69
N SER A 62 -2.84 8.80 -1.76
CA SER A 62 -3.42 9.54 -2.88
C SER A 62 -4.74 10.25 -2.53
N LEU A 63 -5.36 9.91 -1.40
CA LEU A 63 -6.51 10.66 -0.89
C LEU A 63 -6.11 12.00 -0.30
N PHE A 64 -4.88 12.13 0.18
CA PHE A 64 -4.43 13.24 1.00
C PHE A 64 -3.44 14.15 0.26
N ASP A 65 -2.74 13.64 -0.73
CA ASP A 65 -1.77 14.40 -1.49
C ASP A 65 -1.92 14.14 -3.00
N ASN A 66 -1.19 14.93 -3.80
CA ASN A 66 -1.23 14.84 -5.25
C ASN A 66 0.03 14.17 -5.83
N TYR A 67 0.77 13.45 -5.01
CA TYR A 67 1.96 12.74 -5.47
C TYR A 67 1.60 11.52 -6.32
N PRO A 68 2.42 11.18 -7.30
CA PRO A 68 2.24 9.94 -8.05
C PRO A 68 2.29 8.69 -7.15
N ARG A 69 1.72 7.61 -7.62
CA ARG A 69 1.76 6.32 -6.91
C ARG A 69 3.20 5.93 -6.62
N SER A 70 3.50 5.59 -5.37
CA SER A 70 4.85 5.26 -4.92
C SER A 70 5.30 3.85 -5.28
N ALA A 71 4.37 2.99 -5.67
CA ALA A 71 4.63 1.59 -6.00
C ALA A 71 3.58 1.06 -6.96
N THR A 72 3.86 -0.08 -7.56
CA THR A 72 2.91 -0.84 -8.38
C THR A 72 2.21 -1.87 -7.49
N VAL A 73 0.92 -2.06 -7.69
CA VAL A 73 0.14 -3.08 -6.97
C VAL A 73 -0.44 -4.07 -7.97
N LYS A 74 -0.13 -5.35 -7.76
CA LYS A 74 -0.58 -6.46 -8.60
C LYS A 74 -1.42 -7.46 -7.82
N ALA A 75 -2.43 -8.01 -8.46
CA ALA A 75 -3.24 -9.08 -7.88
C ALA A 75 -2.45 -10.39 -7.81
N ILE A 76 -2.61 -11.09 -6.70
CA ILE A 76 -2.16 -12.48 -6.52
C ILE A 76 -3.42 -13.35 -6.49
N GLY A 77 -3.59 -14.20 -7.51
CA GLY A 77 -4.84 -14.92 -7.67
C GLY A 77 -5.99 -13.97 -7.99
N ASN A 78 -7.19 -14.40 -7.74
CA ASN A 78 -8.39 -13.57 -7.92
C ASN A 78 -8.55 -12.63 -6.74
N VAL A 79 -8.71 -11.34 -7.02
CA VAL A 79 -8.80 -10.30 -6.00
C VAL A 79 -10.03 -9.45 -6.25
N LYS A 80 -10.71 -9.12 -5.16
CA LYS A 80 -11.81 -8.16 -5.18
C LYS A 80 -11.46 -7.01 -4.25
N VAL A 81 -11.55 -5.79 -4.77
CA VAL A 81 -11.22 -4.57 -4.03
C VAL A 81 -12.38 -3.58 -4.10
N LEU A 82 -12.52 -2.82 -3.02
CA LEU A 82 -13.43 -1.68 -2.99
C LEU A 82 -12.59 -0.42 -3.29
N GLU A 83 -12.93 0.28 -4.36
CA GLU A 83 -12.27 1.53 -4.75
C GLU A 83 -13.00 2.71 -4.10
N ILE A 84 -12.26 3.55 -3.38
CA ILE A 84 -12.80 4.65 -2.59
C ILE A 84 -12.09 5.94 -2.96
N ASN A 85 -12.85 6.95 -3.42
CA ASN A 85 -12.34 8.29 -3.63
C ASN A 85 -12.47 9.13 -2.34
N GLN A 86 -11.91 10.34 -2.33
CA GLN A 86 -11.93 11.21 -1.16
C GLN A 86 -13.36 11.49 -0.66
N LYS A 87 -14.28 11.76 -1.58
CA LYS A 87 -15.67 12.05 -1.23
C LYS A 87 -16.34 10.86 -0.53
N SER A 88 -16.17 9.68 -1.09
CA SER A 88 -16.70 8.43 -0.50
C SER A 88 -16.05 8.11 0.83
N PHE A 89 -14.75 8.37 0.96
CA PHE A 89 -14.01 8.19 2.21
C PHE A 89 -14.58 9.07 3.31
N LEU A 90 -14.74 10.36 3.05
CA LEU A 90 -15.28 11.30 4.02
C LEU A 90 -16.70 10.91 4.44
N LYS A 91 -17.49 10.44 3.50
CA LYS A 91 -18.85 9.97 3.75
C LYS A 91 -18.87 8.72 4.65
N LYS A 92 -17.99 7.77 4.40
CA LYS A 92 -17.85 6.56 5.23
C LYS A 92 -17.39 6.88 6.65
N VAL A 93 -16.40 7.76 6.80
CA VAL A 93 -15.87 8.19 8.09
C VAL A 93 -16.95 8.97 8.87
N SER A 94 -17.75 9.75 8.18
CA SER A 94 -18.86 10.47 8.80
C SER A 94 -19.90 9.53 9.43
N LYS A 95 -20.15 8.40 8.80
CA LYS A 95 -21.08 7.38 9.30
C LYS A 95 -20.45 6.46 10.34
N ASP A 96 -19.17 6.15 10.17
CA ASP A 96 -18.44 5.26 11.07
C ASP A 96 -17.04 5.81 11.32
N PRO A 97 -16.88 6.66 12.35
CA PRO A 97 -15.57 7.22 12.67
C PRO A 97 -14.51 6.18 13.04
N THR A 98 -14.92 4.96 13.41
CA THR A 98 -13.95 3.89 13.74
C THR A 98 -13.14 3.46 12.52
N LEU A 99 -13.65 3.69 11.30
CA LEU A 99 -12.91 3.43 10.08
C LEU A 99 -11.61 4.25 10.04
N ALA A 100 -11.70 5.55 10.34
CA ALA A 100 -10.53 6.42 10.39
C ALA A 100 -9.56 5.98 11.48
N PHE A 101 -10.05 5.58 12.63
CA PHE A 101 -9.21 5.10 13.72
C PHE A 101 -8.45 3.81 13.33
N ARG A 102 -9.13 2.87 12.72
CA ARG A 102 -8.50 1.62 12.22
C ARG A 102 -7.43 1.89 11.18
N MET A 103 -7.67 2.85 10.29
CA MET A 103 -6.69 3.27 9.29
C MET A 103 -5.45 3.88 9.94
N LEU A 104 -5.65 4.77 10.91
CA LEU A 104 -4.54 5.39 11.66
C LEU A 104 -3.73 4.34 12.41
N GLU A 105 -4.39 3.37 13.01
CA GLU A 105 -3.74 2.25 13.69
C GLU A 105 -2.86 1.44 12.73
N LYS A 106 -3.39 1.07 11.58
CA LYS A 106 -2.61 0.34 10.55
C LYS A 106 -1.47 1.17 9.99
N MET A 107 -1.68 2.45 9.76
CA MET A 107 -0.63 3.36 9.30
C MET A 107 0.47 3.49 10.35
N SER A 108 0.10 3.56 11.61
CA SER A 108 1.08 3.59 12.72
C SER A 108 1.92 2.33 12.77
N GLN A 109 1.31 1.16 12.58
CA GLN A 109 2.01 -0.12 12.52
C GLN A 109 2.98 -0.17 11.35
N ARG A 110 2.56 0.33 10.17
CA ARG A 110 3.41 0.40 8.98
C ARG A 110 4.61 1.32 9.19
N ILE A 111 4.41 2.46 9.83
CA ILE A 111 5.48 3.42 10.15
C ILE A 111 6.49 2.78 11.09
N ARG A 112 6.05 2.12 12.14
CA ARG A 112 6.94 1.42 13.09
C ARG A 112 7.76 0.34 12.39
N LYS A 113 7.15 -0.41 11.50
CA LYS A 113 7.85 -1.44 10.72
C LYS A 113 8.92 -0.84 9.82
N MET A 114 8.63 0.30 9.19
CA MET A 114 9.60 1.04 8.39
C MET A 114 10.75 1.56 9.26
N ASP A 115 10.48 2.06 10.45
CA ASP A 115 11.50 2.52 11.40
C ASP A 115 12.44 1.37 11.79
N GLU A 116 11.91 0.18 12.04
CA GLU A 116 12.70 -1.01 12.33
C GLU A 116 13.61 -1.40 11.17
N TRP A 117 13.11 -1.31 9.93
CA TRP A 117 13.89 -1.58 8.74
C TRP A 117 15.02 -0.54 8.56
N VAL A 118 14.72 0.73 8.73
CA VAL A 118 15.70 1.82 8.63
C VAL A 118 16.81 1.60 9.65
N LEU A 119 16.45 1.29 10.89
CA LEU A 119 17.44 1.00 11.94
C LEU A 119 18.31 -0.20 11.58
N SER A 120 17.70 -1.28 11.09
CA SER A 120 18.42 -2.48 10.65
C SER A 120 19.44 -2.18 9.56
N TYR A 121 19.07 -1.41 8.56
CA TYR A 121 19.98 -0.99 7.50
C TYR A 121 21.07 -0.05 7.99
N ALA A 122 20.75 0.86 8.90
CA ALA A 122 21.71 1.77 9.50
C ALA A 122 22.79 1.00 10.31
N VAL A 123 22.36 0.01 11.08
CA VAL A 123 23.28 -0.87 11.85
C VAL A 123 24.18 -1.66 10.89
N LYS A 124 23.64 -2.25 9.83
CA LYS A 124 24.43 -2.98 8.84
C LYS A 124 25.44 -2.08 8.15
N ALA A 125 25.05 -0.88 7.79
CA ALA A 125 25.95 0.09 7.16
C ALA A 125 27.10 0.47 8.11
N GLN A 126 26.81 0.66 9.41
CA GLN A 126 27.82 0.95 10.41
C GLN A 126 28.80 -0.22 10.59
N ASP A 127 28.31 -1.45 10.61
CA ASP A 127 29.14 -2.65 10.70
C ASP A 127 30.10 -2.75 9.50
N LEU A 128 29.63 -2.45 8.30
CA LEU A 128 30.47 -2.44 7.10
C LEU A 128 31.56 -1.39 7.18
N VAL A 129 31.27 -0.20 7.69
CA VAL A 129 32.25 0.87 7.92
C VAL A 129 33.30 0.43 8.93
N ASN A 130 32.88 -0.20 10.04
CA ASN A 130 33.78 -0.70 11.07
C ASN A 130 34.71 -1.79 10.54
N GLU A 131 34.20 -2.73 9.76
CA GLU A 131 35.00 -3.77 9.11
C GLU A 131 36.03 -3.14 8.17
N SER A 132 35.65 -2.18 7.36
CA SER A 132 36.54 -1.46 6.45
C SER A 132 37.69 -0.77 7.20
N GLN A 133 37.42 -0.20 8.37
CA GLN A 133 38.44 0.44 9.22
C GLN A 133 39.41 -0.57 9.83
N ASN A 134 38.95 -1.80 10.10
CA ASN A 134 39.80 -2.86 10.67
C ASN A 134 40.81 -3.42 9.67
N TYR A 135 40.59 -3.25 8.38
CA TYR A 135 41.47 -3.71 7.30
C TYR A 135 42.45 -2.63 6.81
N ALA A 136 42.37 -1.44 7.36
CA ALA A 136 43.21 -0.31 6.96
C ALA A 136 44.59 -0.31 7.72
#